data_667d080842917c03be90ad844cc8c61e
#
_entry.id   667d080842917c03be90ad844cc8c61e
#
_cell.length_a   1.000
_cell.length_b   1.000
_cell.length_c   1.000
_cell.angle_alpha   90.00
_cell.angle_beta   90.00
_cell.angle_gamma   90.00
#
_symmetry.space_group_name_H-M   'P 1'
#
loop_
_entity.id
_entity.type
_entity.pdbx_description
1 polymer ?
#
loop_
_entity_poly.entity_id
_entity_poly.type
_entity_poly.pdbx_seq_one_letter_code
_entity_poly.pdbx_strand_id
1 'polypeptide(L)'
;MSGHSKFANIKHKKEKNDAAKGKIFTIIGREIAVAVKEGGSDPANNFKLATVIAKAKANNMPNDTIDRGIKKAAGDVGNVNYKYVTYEGYGPNGIAIIVDALTDNTNRTAANVRSAFTKGQGNVGTPGCVSFMFDKKGQIIVDKEECDMEADDLMMTALDAGAEDFSEEEDSFEILTDPDNFEEVRKAREDAGIPMISAEVTMIPQNYVTLTDETAVKNLQRTLDLLEDDDDVQAVYHNWDE
;
A
#
# COMPACT_ATOMS: atom_id res chain seq x y z
N MET A 1 -13.38 -19.56 -5.20
CA MET A 1 -13.91 -18.40 -5.95
C MET A 1 -13.54 -17.07 -5.28
N SER A 2 -12.31 -16.92 -4.80
CA SER A 2 -11.87 -15.68 -4.11
C SER A 2 -11.01 -14.75 -4.99
N GLY A 3 -10.61 -15.18 -6.18
CA GLY A 3 -9.70 -14.43 -7.06
C GLY A 3 -10.32 -13.20 -7.75
N HIS A 4 -11.60 -13.24 -8.10
CA HIS A 4 -12.26 -12.12 -8.79
C HIS A 4 -12.33 -10.84 -7.96
N SER A 5 -12.50 -10.95 -6.65
CA SER A 5 -12.64 -9.79 -5.78
C SER A 5 -11.30 -9.07 -5.62
N LYS A 6 -10.21 -9.79 -5.40
CA LYS A 6 -8.87 -9.23 -5.15
C LYS A 6 -8.34 -8.44 -6.36
N PHE A 7 -8.45 -9.02 -7.57
CA PHE A 7 -8.06 -8.38 -8.81
C PHE A 7 -8.94 -7.18 -9.16
N ALA A 8 -10.27 -7.33 -9.08
CA ALA A 8 -11.23 -6.25 -9.32
C ALA A 8 -10.98 -5.09 -8.34
N ASN A 9 -10.66 -5.37 -7.09
CA ASN A 9 -10.35 -4.35 -6.07
C ASN A 9 -9.05 -3.60 -6.37
N ILE A 10 -8.00 -4.31 -6.80
CA ILE A 10 -6.75 -3.67 -7.23
C ILE A 10 -7.00 -2.79 -8.45
N LYS A 11 -7.77 -3.26 -9.43
CA LYS A 11 -8.14 -2.51 -10.63
C LYS A 11 -9.02 -1.29 -10.28
N HIS A 12 -10.04 -1.46 -9.43
CA HIS A 12 -10.86 -0.36 -8.90
C HIS A 12 -10.07 0.62 -8.04
N LYS A 13 -9.15 0.13 -7.22
CA LYS A 13 -8.26 0.98 -6.42
C LYS A 13 -7.34 1.80 -7.31
N LYS A 14 -6.85 1.23 -8.42
CA LYS A 14 -6.06 1.94 -9.43
C LYS A 14 -6.89 2.98 -10.17
N GLU A 15 -8.14 2.69 -10.55
CA GLU A 15 -9.07 3.65 -11.17
C GLU A 15 -9.48 4.78 -10.21
N LYS A 16 -9.78 4.48 -8.94
CA LYS A 16 -9.99 5.48 -7.87
C LYS A 16 -8.74 6.33 -7.63
N ASN A 17 -7.55 5.73 -7.73
CA ASN A 17 -6.28 6.45 -7.57
C ASN A 17 -6.03 7.49 -8.66
N ASP A 18 -6.54 7.30 -9.87
CA ASP A 18 -6.49 8.34 -10.91
C ASP A 18 -7.36 9.56 -10.55
N ALA A 19 -8.46 9.38 -9.84
CA ALA A 19 -9.27 10.46 -9.25
C ALA A 19 -8.64 11.03 -7.95
N ALA A 20 -7.81 10.24 -7.24
CA ALA A 20 -7.19 10.59 -5.97
C ALA A 20 -5.73 11.06 -6.07
N LYS A 21 -5.27 11.48 -7.26
CA LYS A 21 -3.87 11.97 -7.48
C LYS A 21 -3.39 12.98 -6.44
N GLY A 22 -4.29 13.85 -5.97
CA GLY A 22 -3.98 14.82 -4.92
C GLY A 22 -3.55 14.18 -3.61
N LYS A 23 -4.21 13.10 -3.19
CA LYS A 23 -3.89 12.38 -1.96
C LYS A 23 -2.55 11.65 -2.06
N ILE A 24 -2.30 10.92 -3.16
CA ILE A 24 -1.03 10.24 -3.40
C ILE A 24 0.13 11.24 -3.35
N PHE A 25 -0.05 12.43 -3.93
CA PHE A 25 0.97 13.47 -3.87
C PHE A 25 1.17 14.02 -2.46
N THR A 26 0.13 14.09 -1.64
CA THR A 26 0.23 14.47 -0.22
C THR A 26 1.02 13.41 0.57
N ILE A 27 0.72 12.13 0.38
CA ILE A 27 1.43 10.99 0.97
C ILE A 27 2.92 11.06 0.62
N ILE A 28 3.25 11.11 -0.67
CA ILE A 28 4.63 11.16 -1.15
C ILE A 28 5.35 12.43 -0.67
N GLY A 29 4.65 13.57 -0.63
CA GLY A 29 5.20 14.82 -0.11
C GLY A 29 5.65 14.73 1.36
N ARG A 30 4.91 14.00 2.20
CA ARG A 30 5.30 13.71 3.59
C ARG A 30 6.48 12.76 3.67
N GLU A 31 6.51 11.72 2.83
CA GLU A 31 7.65 10.80 2.75
C GLU A 31 8.93 11.53 2.32
N ILE A 32 8.85 12.46 1.35
CA ILE A 32 9.96 13.34 0.94
C ILE A 32 10.44 14.16 2.13
N ALA A 33 9.51 14.77 2.89
CA ALA A 33 9.87 15.60 4.03
C ALA A 33 10.63 14.81 5.10
N VAL A 34 10.19 13.59 5.39
CA VAL A 34 10.88 12.68 6.32
C VAL A 34 12.25 12.28 5.79
N ALA A 35 12.33 11.86 4.52
CA ALA A 35 13.58 11.42 3.91
C ALA A 35 14.63 12.53 3.91
N VAL A 36 14.24 13.77 3.56
CA VAL A 36 15.13 14.94 3.57
C VAL A 36 15.60 15.26 4.98
N LYS A 37 14.71 15.18 5.97
CA LYS A 37 15.06 15.47 7.37
C LYS A 37 16.05 14.46 7.95
N GLU A 38 15.95 13.19 7.57
CA GLU A 38 16.80 12.11 8.05
C GLU A 38 18.15 12.04 7.36
N GLY A 39 18.20 12.28 6.05
CA GLY A 39 19.41 12.02 5.25
C GLY A 39 19.88 13.20 4.37
N GLY A 40 19.21 14.38 4.47
CA GLY A 40 19.54 15.54 3.64
C GLY A 40 18.84 15.56 2.29
N SER A 41 18.99 16.67 1.56
CA SER A 41 18.27 16.97 0.33
C SER A 41 18.92 16.44 -0.95
N ASP A 42 20.07 15.80 -0.86
CA ASP A 42 20.79 15.25 -2.01
C ASP A 42 20.43 13.76 -2.21
N PRO A 43 19.70 13.39 -3.29
CA PRO A 43 19.34 12.01 -3.53
C PRO A 43 20.53 11.07 -3.80
N ALA A 44 21.69 11.62 -4.25
CA ALA A 44 22.88 10.81 -4.47
C ALA A 44 23.48 10.28 -3.16
N ASN A 45 23.26 11.00 -2.06
CA ASN A 45 23.76 10.68 -0.73
C ASN A 45 22.64 10.20 0.23
N ASN A 46 21.38 10.20 -0.22
CA ASN A 46 20.21 9.83 0.57
C ASN A 46 19.38 8.76 -0.16
N PHE A 47 19.68 7.49 0.12
CA PHE A 47 18.98 6.35 -0.51
C PHE A 47 17.47 6.38 -0.27
N LYS A 48 17.01 6.75 0.94
CA LYS A 48 15.59 6.87 1.25
C LYS A 48 14.91 7.92 0.36
N LEU A 49 15.55 9.07 0.18
CA LEU A 49 15.04 10.11 -0.72
C LEU A 49 15.02 9.65 -2.18
N ALA A 50 16.05 8.95 -2.64
CA ALA A 50 16.09 8.39 -3.99
C ALA A 50 14.94 7.42 -4.24
N THR A 51 14.63 6.53 -3.28
CA THR A 51 13.50 5.59 -3.34
C THR A 51 12.15 6.33 -3.39
N VAL A 52 11.96 7.36 -2.55
CA VAL A 52 10.72 8.16 -2.56
C VAL A 52 10.56 8.95 -3.87
N ILE A 53 11.66 9.45 -4.45
CA ILE A 53 11.63 10.11 -5.76
C ILE A 53 11.23 9.12 -6.87
N ALA A 54 11.74 7.89 -6.84
CA ALA A 54 11.35 6.84 -7.78
C ALA A 54 9.85 6.53 -7.67
N LYS A 55 9.34 6.39 -6.43
CA LYS A 55 7.90 6.22 -6.15
C LYS A 55 7.08 7.40 -6.67
N ALA A 56 7.56 8.63 -6.49
CA ALA A 56 6.89 9.84 -7.00
C ALA A 56 6.77 9.83 -8.52
N LYS A 57 7.84 9.48 -9.22
CA LYS A 57 7.88 9.36 -10.69
C LYS A 57 6.95 8.26 -11.20
N ALA A 58 6.94 7.09 -10.55
CA ALA A 58 6.04 5.99 -10.86
C ALA A 58 4.55 6.37 -10.72
N ASN A 59 4.24 7.32 -9.83
CA ASN A 59 2.90 7.89 -9.65
C ASN A 59 2.65 9.16 -10.49
N ASN A 60 3.47 9.42 -11.50
CA ASN A 60 3.37 10.57 -12.40
C ASN A 60 3.38 11.94 -11.68
N MET A 61 4.07 12.04 -10.53
CA MET A 61 4.28 13.33 -9.87
C MET A 61 5.23 14.20 -10.71
N PRO A 62 4.84 15.45 -11.05
CA PRO A 62 5.71 16.34 -11.82
C PRO A 62 7.04 16.62 -11.11
N ASN A 63 8.14 16.64 -11.85
CA ASN A 63 9.47 16.92 -11.31
C ASN A 63 9.52 18.23 -10.51
N ASP A 64 8.85 19.28 -11.00
CA ASP A 64 8.76 20.57 -10.29
C ASP A 64 8.07 20.44 -8.92
N THR A 65 7.15 19.50 -8.76
CA THR A 65 6.47 19.26 -7.48
C THR A 65 7.38 18.49 -6.53
N ILE A 66 8.14 17.52 -7.04
CA ILE A 66 9.19 16.80 -6.28
C ILE A 66 10.25 17.79 -5.79
N ASP A 67 10.80 18.61 -6.68
CA ASP A 67 11.84 19.58 -6.36
C ASP A 67 11.37 20.62 -5.35
N ARG A 68 10.13 21.11 -5.48
CA ARG A 68 9.52 22.02 -4.48
C ARG A 68 9.36 21.34 -3.12
N GLY A 69 8.96 20.07 -3.10
CA GLY A 69 8.86 19.28 -1.87
C GLY A 69 10.21 19.16 -1.15
N ILE A 70 11.25 18.81 -1.89
CA ILE A 70 12.63 18.69 -1.36
C ILE A 70 13.13 20.03 -0.84
N LYS A 71 12.99 21.12 -1.62
CA LYS A 71 13.40 22.47 -1.22
C LYS A 71 12.67 22.95 0.02
N LYS A 72 11.34 22.71 0.08
CA LYS A 72 10.54 23.06 1.26
C LYS A 72 11.03 22.30 2.49
N ALA A 73 11.23 21.00 2.38
CA ALA A 73 11.70 20.16 3.49
C ALA A 73 13.11 20.54 3.96
N ALA A 74 14.01 20.91 3.03
CA ALA A 74 15.37 21.37 3.35
C ALA A 74 15.40 22.76 4.01
N GLY A 75 14.43 23.64 3.68
CA GLY A 75 14.30 24.98 4.25
C GLY A 75 13.55 25.02 5.60
N ASP A 76 12.75 24.02 5.89
CA ASP A 76 11.92 23.92 7.10
C ASP A 76 12.72 23.31 8.27
N VAL A 77 13.77 24.03 8.68
CA VAL A 77 14.60 23.62 9.82
C VAL A 77 13.79 23.76 11.11
N GLY A 78 12.97 22.75 11.43
CA GLY A 78 12.49 22.54 12.78
C GLY A 78 10.99 22.48 13.06
N ASN A 79 10.07 22.80 12.14
CA ASN A 79 8.67 23.01 12.49
C ASN A 79 7.72 21.81 12.23
N VAL A 80 8.01 20.89 11.32
CA VAL A 80 7.15 19.74 11.08
C VAL A 80 7.90 18.45 11.38
N ASN A 81 7.42 17.70 12.38
CA ASN A 81 8.01 16.44 12.79
C ASN A 81 7.02 15.31 12.53
N TYR A 82 7.09 14.75 11.34
CA TYR A 82 6.28 13.58 11.01
C TYR A 82 6.76 12.34 11.76
N LYS A 83 5.78 11.53 12.23
CA LYS A 83 6.02 10.25 12.90
C LYS A 83 5.20 9.17 12.20
N TYR A 84 5.83 8.02 11.99
CA TYR A 84 5.12 6.81 11.62
C TYR A 84 4.38 6.24 12.82
N VAL A 85 3.12 5.91 12.62
CA VAL A 85 2.26 5.29 13.64
C VAL A 85 1.41 4.23 12.97
N THR A 86 1.38 3.03 13.54
CA THR A 86 0.48 1.97 13.09
C THR A 86 -0.66 1.80 14.10
N TYR A 87 -1.88 1.74 13.60
CA TYR A 87 -3.07 1.41 14.38
C TYR A 87 -3.58 0.05 13.92
N GLU A 88 -4.06 -0.72 14.87
CA GLU A 88 -4.60 -2.05 14.65
C GLU A 88 -5.99 -2.15 15.26
N GLY A 89 -6.87 -2.92 14.62
CA GLY A 89 -8.21 -3.09 15.14
C GLY A 89 -9.05 -4.07 14.35
N TYR A 90 -10.28 -4.18 14.77
CA TYR A 90 -11.27 -5.06 14.16
C TYR A 90 -12.44 -4.26 13.61
N GLY A 91 -12.79 -4.52 12.36
CA GLY A 91 -14.04 -4.12 11.74
C GLY A 91 -15.20 -5.06 12.10
N PRO A 92 -16.35 -4.91 11.43
CA PRO A 92 -17.49 -5.81 11.61
C PRO A 92 -17.12 -7.28 11.42
N ASN A 93 -17.75 -8.15 12.20
CA ASN A 93 -17.57 -9.62 12.14
C ASN A 93 -16.10 -10.08 12.29
N GLY A 94 -15.26 -9.27 12.95
CA GLY A 94 -13.88 -9.63 13.25
C GLY A 94 -12.89 -9.46 12.09
N ILE A 95 -13.22 -8.67 11.07
CA ILE A 95 -12.28 -8.29 10.03
C ILE A 95 -11.08 -7.58 10.66
N ALA A 96 -9.90 -8.14 10.48
CA ALA A 96 -8.65 -7.53 10.94
C ALA A 96 -8.26 -6.36 10.03
N ILE A 97 -7.89 -5.23 10.63
CA ILE A 97 -7.50 -4.01 9.90
C ILE A 97 -6.23 -3.44 10.52
N ILE A 98 -5.23 -3.17 9.65
CA ILE A 98 -4.02 -2.42 9.99
C ILE A 98 -4.05 -1.09 9.26
N VAL A 99 -3.72 -0.01 9.95
CA VAL A 99 -3.67 1.34 9.41
C VAL A 99 -2.30 1.93 9.66
N ASP A 100 -1.53 2.13 8.60
CA ASP A 100 -0.27 2.85 8.67
C ASP A 100 -0.48 4.33 8.41
N ALA A 101 0.02 5.17 9.29
CA ALA A 101 -0.11 6.62 9.22
C ALA A 101 1.24 7.32 9.33
N LEU A 102 1.36 8.45 8.67
CA LEU A 102 2.49 9.38 8.77
C LEU A 102 1.94 10.76 9.13
N THR A 103 2.14 11.18 10.36
CA THR A 103 1.47 12.35 10.93
C THR A 103 2.41 13.27 11.70
N ASP A 104 2.09 14.54 11.67
CA ASP A 104 2.66 15.58 12.54
C ASP A 104 1.87 15.76 13.86
N ASN A 105 0.69 15.10 13.96
CA ASN A 105 -0.17 15.19 15.14
C ASN A 105 -0.83 13.84 15.46
N THR A 106 -0.16 13.04 16.28
CA THR A 106 -0.62 11.70 16.66
C THR A 106 -1.96 11.69 17.37
N ASN A 107 -2.32 12.75 18.12
CA ASN A 107 -3.62 12.84 18.82
C ASN A 107 -4.77 13.04 17.82
N ARG A 108 -4.57 13.90 16.82
CA ARG A 108 -5.55 14.09 15.73
C ARG A 108 -5.77 12.79 14.99
N THR A 109 -4.69 12.14 14.53
CA THR A 109 -4.77 10.88 13.77
C THR A 109 -5.43 9.78 14.58
N ALA A 110 -5.06 9.61 15.85
CA ALA A 110 -5.67 8.62 16.72
C ALA A 110 -7.19 8.86 16.90
N ALA A 111 -7.62 10.11 16.99
CA ALA A 111 -9.04 10.46 17.10
C ALA A 111 -9.79 10.14 15.79
N ASN A 112 -9.20 10.48 14.64
CA ASN A 112 -9.77 10.20 13.33
C ASN A 112 -9.91 8.70 13.08
N VAL A 113 -8.85 7.93 13.33
CA VAL A 113 -8.84 6.47 13.17
C VAL A 113 -9.90 5.82 14.07
N ARG A 114 -9.97 6.19 15.37
CA ARG A 114 -11.02 5.67 16.26
C ARG A 114 -12.41 6.02 15.76
N SER A 115 -12.60 7.25 15.27
CA SER A 115 -13.89 7.69 14.71
C SER A 115 -14.29 6.87 13.50
N ALA A 116 -13.34 6.58 12.58
CA ALA A 116 -13.59 5.75 11.40
C ALA A 116 -14.06 4.34 11.80
N PHE A 117 -13.31 3.68 12.69
CA PHE A 117 -13.68 2.35 13.20
C PHE A 117 -15.07 2.37 13.87
N THR A 118 -15.30 3.31 14.78
CA THR A 118 -16.60 3.41 15.51
C THR A 118 -17.77 3.63 14.57
N LYS A 119 -17.64 4.49 13.56
CA LYS A 119 -18.68 4.75 12.56
C LYS A 119 -19.03 3.53 11.71
N GLY A 120 -18.09 2.60 11.54
CA GLY A 120 -18.28 1.33 10.86
C GLY A 120 -18.52 0.16 11.82
N GLN A 121 -18.89 0.43 13.10
CA GLN A 121 -19.17 -0.59 14.12
C GLN A 121 -17.97 -1.50 14.45
N GLY A 122 -16.76 -1.01 14.21
CA GLY A 122 -15.52 -1.64 14.62
C GLY A 122 -14.90 -0.96 15.85
N ASN A 123 -13.71 -1.39 16.22
CA ASN A 123 -12.94 -0.80 17.31
C ASN A 123 -11.43 -0.91 17.05
N VAL A 124 -10.71 0.12 17.49
CA VAL A 124 -9.25 0.09 17.53
C VAL A 124 -8.82 -0.71 18.76
N GLY A 125 -7.92 -1.66 18.55
CA GLY A 125 -7.34 -2.51 19.60
C GLY A 125 -5.98 -1.99 20.10
N THR A 126 -5.28 -2.86 20.81
CA THR A 126 -3.91 -2.61 21.23
C THR A 126 -2.93 -2.96 20.12
N PRO A 127 -1.75 -2.33 20.04
CA PRO A 127 -0.70 -2.72 19.11
C PRO A 127 -0.40 -4.23 19.20
N GLY A 128 -0.30 -4.89 18.05
CA GLY A 128 -0.08 -6.33 17.96
C GLY A 128 -1.35 -7.19 18.00
N CYS A 129 -2.56 -6.58 18.07
CA CYS A 129 -3.79 -7.38 18.17
C CYS A 129 -4.20 -8.06 16.86
N VAL A 130 -3.74 -7.58 15.70
CA VAL A 130 -4.04 -8.17 14.39
C VAL A 130 -2.80 -8.37 13.50
N SER A 131 -1.69 -7.71 13.77
CA SER A 131 -0.49 -7.75 12.90
C SER A 131 0.08 -9.16 12.73
N PHE A 132 -0.09 -10.04 13.72
CA PHE A 132 0.32 -11.45 13.62
C PHE A 132 -0.47 -12.27 12.57
N MET A 133 -1.59 -11.73 12.07
CA MET A 133 -2.43 -12.35 11.04
C MET A 133 -1.98 -11.97 9.61
N PHE A 134 -0.94 -11.17 9.49
CA PHE A 134 -0.42 -10.66 8.22
C PHE A 134 1.07 -10.94 8.09
N ASP A 135 1.49 -11.23 6.86
CA ASP A 135 2.89 -11.35 6.49
C ASP A 135 3.28 -10.18 5.59
N LYS A 136 4.43 -9.56 5.86
CA LYS A 136 4.98 -8.54 4.97
C LYS A 136 5.65 -9.22 3.78
N LYS A 137 5.16 -8.97 2.57
CA LYS A 137 5.62 -9.59 1.32
C LYS A 137 5.75 -8.55 0.22
N GLY A 138 6.65 -8.79 -0.73
CA GLY A 138 6.55 -8.18 -2.04
C GLY A 138 5.43 -8.87 -2.82
N GLN A 139 4.54 -8.09 -3.42
CA GLN A 139 3.43 -8.58 -4.24
C GLN A 139 3.49 -7.95 -5.61
N ILE A 140 3.43 -8.77 -6.64
CA ILE A 140 3.33 -8.34 -8.04
C ILE A 140 2.08 -8.99 -8.63
N ILE A 141 1.21 -8.17 -9.21
CA ILE A 141 -0.01 -8.61 -9.90
C ILE A 141 0.13 -8.34 -11.38
N VAL A 142 -0.08 -9.37 -12.19
CA VAL A 142 -0.03 -9.32 -13.64
C VAL A 142 -1.42 -9.63 -14.20
N ASP A 143 -1.93 -8.81 -15.12
CA ASP A 143 -3.19 -9.06 -15.83
C ASP A 143 -2.97 -10.18 -16.87
N LYS A 144 -3.81 -11.21 -16.84
CA LYS A 144 -3.75 -12.29 -17.83
C LYS A 144 -4.06 -11.83 -19.25
N GLU A 145 -4.97 -10.85 -19.38
CA GLU A 145 -5.35 -10.32 -20.70
C GLU A 145 -4.22 -9.51 -21.36
N GLU A 146 -3.35 -8.91 -20.55
CA GLU A 146 -2.22 -8.10 -21.02
C GLU A 146 -0.90 -8.89 -21.05
N CYS A 147 -0.87 -10.13 -20.57
CA CYS A 147 0.32 -10.96 -20.48
C CYS A 147 0.37 -11.94 -21.67
N ASP A 148 1.34 -11.76 -22.55
CA ASP A 148 1.58 -12.65 -23.70
C ASP A 148 2.31 -13.96 -23.33
N MET A 149 2.71 -14.12 -22.05
CA MET A 149 3.48 -15.27 -21.58
C MET A 149 2.54 -16.34 -20.99
N GLU A 150 2.80 -17.60 -21.29
CA GLU A 150 2.08 -18.72 -20.68
C GLU A 150 2.38 -18.80 -19.16
N ALA A 151 1.39 -19.28 -18.37
CA ALA A 151 1.47 -19.35 -16.92
C ALA A 151 2.71 -20.08 -16.40
N ASP A 152 3.04 -21.23 -17.00
CA ASP A 152 4.20 -22.05 -16.61
C ASP A 152 5.52 -21.32 -16.84
N ASP A 153 5.66 -20.60 -17.97
CA ASP A 153 6.86 -19.83 -18.30
C ASP A 153 7.01 -18.61 -17.37
N LEU A 154 5.87 -17.94 -17.07
CA LEU A 154 5.85 -16.83 -16.13
C LEU A 154 6.24 -17.27 -14.72
N MET A 155 5.69 -18.42 -14.27
CA MET A 155 6.02 -19.02 -12.97
C MET A 155 7.52 -19.37 -12.89
N MET A 156 8.05 -20.09 -13.88
CA MET A 156 9.47 -20.48 -13.90
C MET A 156 10.38 -19.24 -13.83
N THR A 157 10.12 -18.24 -14.66
CA THR A 157 10.92 -17.01 -14.65
C THR A 157 10.75 -16.19 -13.36
N ALA A 158 9.60 -16.26 -12.69
CA ALA A 158 9.40 -15.61 -11.39
C ALA A 158 10.22 -16.29 -10.28
N LEU A 159 10.15 -17.62 -10.21
CA LEU A 159 10.91 -18.41 -9.24
C LEU A 159 12.40 -18.29 -9.43
N ASP A 160 12.87 -18.33 -10.68
CA ASP A 160 14.30 -18.14 -11.02
C ASP A 160 14.82 -16.74 -10.60
N ALA A 161 13.95 -15.73 -10.63
CA ALA A 161 14.26 -14.37 -10.17
C ALA A 161 14.17 -14.18 -8.64
N GLY A 162 13.78 -15.22 -7.90
CA GLY A 162 13.71 -15.20 -6.44
C GLY A 162 12.31 -14.99 -5.83
N ALA A 163 11.24 -15.22 -6.61
CA ALA A 163 9.90 -15.28 -6.04
C ALA A 163 9.76 -16.48 -5.08
N GLU A 164 8.98 -16.30 -4.02
CA GLU A 164 8.70 -17.36 -3.05
C GLU A 164 7.47 -18.17 -3.43
N ASP A 165 6.48 -17.51 -4.05
CA ASP A 165 5.22 -18.14 -4.41
C ASP A 165 4.67 -17.53 -5.70
N PHE A 166 3.90 -18.33 -6.42
CA PHE A 166 3.19 -17.96 -7.63
C PHE A 166 1.81 -18.58 -7.61
N SER A 167 0.78 -17.77 -7.77
CA SER A 167 -0.59 -18.25 -7.91
C SER A 167 -1.24 -17.76 -9.19
N GLU A 168 -1.98 -18.65 -9.82
CA GLU A 168 -2.81 -18.36 -10.96
C GLU A 168 -4.26 -18.18 -10.50
N GLU A 169 -4.75 -16.95 -10.61
CA GLU A 169 -6.14 -16.59 -10.32
C GLU A 169 -6.95 -16.56 -11.64
N GLU A 170 -8.24 -16.28 -11.58
CA GLU A 170 -9.10 -16.29 -12.78
C GLU A 170 -8.64 -15.28 -13.84
N ASP A 171 -8.39 -14.02 -13.44
CA ASP A 171 -8.04 -12.91 -14.34
C ASP A 171 -6.61 -12.40 -14.17
N SER A 172 -5.83 -12.97 -13.25
CA SER A 172 -4.49 -12.48 -12.93
C SER A 172 -3.53 -13.56 -12.50
N PHE A 173 -2.23 -13.20 -12.52
CA PHE A 173 -1.20 -13.93 -11.81
C PHE A 173 -0.73 -13.11 -10.61
N GLU A 174 -0.56 -13.75 -9.47
CA GLU A 174 0.03 -13.16 -8.27
C GLU A 174 1.40 -13.79 -8.03
N ILE A 175 2.41 -12.93 -7.87
CA ILE A 175 3.78 -13.32 -7.54
C ILE A 175 4.10 -12.74 -6.16
N LEU A 176 4.49 -13.59 -5.22
CA LEU A 176 4.91 -13.18 -3.89
C LEU A 176 6.42 -13.36 -3.72
N THR A 177 7.04 -12.42 -3.04
CA THR A 177 8.48 -12.42 -2.76
C THR A 177 8.73 -12.12 -1.29
N ASP A 178 9.91 -12.49 -0.80
CA ASP A 178 10.45 -11.82 0.37
C ASP A 178 10.59 -10.32 0.07
N PRO A 179 10.30 -9.42 1.04
CA PRO A 179 10.46 -7.97 0.85
C PRO A 179 11.84 -7.55 0.36
N ASP A 180 12.90 -8.26 0.79
CA ASP A 180 14.28 -7.95 0.42
C ASP A 180 14.59 -8.33 -1.05
N ASN A 181 13.91 -9.33 -1.60
CA ASN A 181 14.06 -9.78 -2.99
C ASN A 181 13.10 -9.09 -3.97
N PHE A 182 12.15 -8.31 -3.46
CA PHE A 182 11.08 -7.69 -4.26
C PHE A 182 11.59 -6.89 -5.46
N GLU A 183 12.58 -6.02 -5.25
CA GLU A 183 13.11 -5.17 -6.32
C GLU A 183 13.79 -5.96 -7.44
N GLU A 184 14.44 -7.07 -7.11
CA GLU A 184 15.09 -7.94 -8.09
C GLU A 184 14.04 -8.64 -8.98
N VAL A 185 13.01 -9.20 -8.37
CA VAL A 185 11.90 -9.85 -9.09
C VAL A 185 11.11 -8.84 -9.91
N ARG A 186 10.79 -7.66 -9.35
CA ARG A 186 10.12 -6.59 -10.08
C ARG A 186 10.88 -6.16 -11.33
N LYS A 187 12.17 -5.92 -11.17
CA LYS A 187 13.05 -5.54 -12.29
C LYS A 187 13.12 -6.62 -13.36
N ALA A 188 13.24 -7.88 -12.97
CA ALA A 188 13.23 -9.00 -13.92
C ALA A 188 11.92 -9.03 -14.74
N ARG A 189 10.77 -8.65 -14.16
CA ARG A 189 9.49 -8.53 -14.87
C ARG A 189 9.49 -7.33 -15.83
N GLU A 190 10.01 -6.18 -15.40
CA GLU A 190 10.15 -5.01 -16.27
C GLU A 190 11.06 -5.30 -17.47
N ASP A 191 12.22 -5.92 -17.23
CA ASP A 191 13.19 -6.27 -18.27
C ASP A 191 12.63 -7.31 -19.28
N ALA A 192 11.74 -8.18 -18.82
CA ALA A 192 11.00 -9.13 -19.67
C ALA A 192 9.80 -8.51 -20.40
N GLY A 193 9.50 -7.22 -20.18
CA GLY A 193 8.39 -6.51 -20.80
C GLY A 193 7.01 -6.97 -20.31
N ILE A 194 6.92 -7.59 -19.13
CA ILE A 194 5.67 -8.08 -18.57
C ILE A 194 4.94 -6.93 -17.90
N PRO A 195 3.70 -6.58 -18.34
CA PRO A 195 2.94 -5.52 -17.74
C PRO A 195 2.48 -5.91 -16.33
N MET A 196 2.77 -5.04 -15.35
CA MET A 196 2.36 -5.22 -13.96
C MET A 196 1.26 -4.23 -13.62
N ILE A 197 0.11 -4.72 -13.13
CA ILE A 197 -0.95 -3.85 -12.61
C ILE A 197 -0.53 -3.21 -11.30
N SER A 198 0.07 -4.00 -10.43
CA SER A 198 0.58 -3.57 -9.13
C SER A 198 1.89 -4.28 -8.84
N ALA A 199 2.82 -3.57 -8.23
CA ALA A 199 4.07 -4.10 -7.72
C ALA A 199 4.48 -3.28 -6.48
N GLU A 200 4.31 -3.85 -5.30
CA GLU A 200 4.57 -3.17 -4.03
C GLU A 200 4.91 -4.14 -2.89
N VAL A 201 5.61 -3.64 -1.88
CA VAL A 201 5.76 -4.36 -0.62
C VAL A 201 4.55 -4.03 0.25
N THR A 202 3.78 -5.05 0.63
CA THR A 202 2.49 -4.92 1.30
C THR A 202 2.32 -5.94 2.42
N MET A 203 1.23 -5.81 3.19
CA MET A 203 0.84 -6.76 4.23
C MET A 203 -0.19 -7.73 3.66
N ILE A 204 0.17 -9.00 3.55
CA ILE A 204 -0.69 -10.07 3.02
C ILE A 204 -1.35 -10.81 4.18
N PRO A 205 -2.68 -10.89 4.24
CA PRO A 205 -3.35 -11.69 5.27
C PRO A 205 -3.07 -13.18 5.08
N GLN A 206 -2.80 -13.88 6.17
CA GLN A 206 -2.65 -15.34 6.17
C GLN A 206 -3.98 -16.06 5.92
N ASN A 207 -5.10 -15.44 6.30
CA ASN A 207 -6.45 -15.95 6.08
C ASN A 207 -7.40 -14.80 5.74
N TYR A 208 -8.28 -15.03 4.80
CA TYR A 208 -9.34 -14.09 4.40
C TYR A 208 -10.66 -14.43 5.07
N VAL A 209 -11.50 -13.43 5.29
CA VAL A 209 -12.84 -13.55 5.89
C VAL A 209 -13.87 -12.94 4.95
N THR A 210 -14.80 -13.76 4.48
CA THR A 210 -15.93 -13.34 3.64
C THR A 210 -17.07 -12.80 4.51
N LEU A 211 -17.62 -11.65 4.16
CA LEU A 211 -18.81 -11.07 4.79
C LEU A 211 -20.04 -11.39 3.96
N THR A 212 -21.06 -11.98 4.59
CA THR A 212 -22.36 -12.30 3.94
C THR A 212 -23.49 -11.36 4.34
N ASP A 213 -23.32 -10.59 5.43
CA ASP A 213 -24.29 -9.61 5.88
C ASP A 213 -24.06 -8.26 5.21
N GLU A 214 -25.04 -7.79 4.44
CA GLU A 214 -24.97 -6.51 3.73
C GLU A 214 -24.71 -5.30 4.65
N THR A 215 -25.19 -5.36 5.90
CA THR A 215 -24.96 -4.28 6.87
C THR A 215 -23.51 -4.26 7.32
N ALA A 216 -22.92 -5.44 7.56
CA ALA A 216 -21.51 -5.57 7.89
C ALA A 216 -20.63 -5.08 6.74
N VAL A 217 -20.95 -5.45 5.50
CA VAL A 217 -20.23 -4.99 4.28
C VAL A 217 -20.28 -3.45 4.20
N LYS A 218 -21.47 -2.83 4.32
CA LYS A 218 -21.62 -1.37 4.27
C LYS A 218 -20.84 -0.65 5.39
N ASN A 219 -20.86 -1.23 6.59
CA ASN A 219 -20.13 -0.68 7.73
C ASN A 219 -18.62 -0.78 7.56
N LEU A 220 -18.13 -1.92 7.05
CA LEU A 220 -16.71 -2.09 6.73
C LEU A 220 -16.26 -1.12 5.64
N GLN A 221 -17.01 -1.06 4.52
CA GLN A 221 -16.70 -0.13 3.42
C GLN A 221 -16.62 1.32 3.93
N ARG A 222 -17.56 1.72 4.80
CA ARG A 222 -17.52 3.04 5.43
C ARG A 222 -16.27 3.26 6.27
N THR A 223 -15.81 2.24 6.99
CA THR A 223 -14.55 2.34 7.76
C THR A 223 -13.38 2.56 6.81
N LEU A 224 -13.27 1.74 5.76
CA LEU A 224 -12.17 1.81 4.79
C LEU A 224 -12.17 3.16 4.06
N ASP A 225 -13.31 3.63 3.58
CA ASP A 225 -13.44 4.93 2.91
C ASP A 225 -12.98 6.09 3.82
N LEU A 226 -13.41 6.10 5.09
CA LEU A 226 -13.02 7.13 6.05
C LEU A 226 -11.53 7.11 6.40
N LEU A 227 -10.92 5.94 6.44
CA LEU A 227 -9.48 5.78 6.66
C LEU A 227 -8.70 6.20 5.41
N GLU A 228 -9.16 5.77 4.23
CA GLU A 228 -8.54 6.13 2.96
C GLU A 228 -8.66 7.62 2.65
N ASP A 229 -9.69 8.31 3.14
CA ASP A 229 -9.85 9.77 2.97
C ASP A 229 -8.98 10.59 3.93
N ASP A 230 -8.45 10.02 5.01
CA ASP A 230 -7.60 10.73 5.96
C ASP A 230 -6.20 10.98 5.37
N ASP A 231 -5.77 12.24 5.32
CA ASP A 231 -4.46 12.65 4.78
C ASP A 231 -3.27 12.10 5.58
N ASP A 232 -3.47 11.73 6.85
CA ASP A 232 -2.42 11.16 7.69
C ASP A 232 -2.22 9.66 7.41
N VAL A 233 -3.21 8.99 6.82
CA VAL A 233 -3.16 7.56 6.50
C VAL A 233 -2.39 7.33 5.21
N GLN A 234 -1.39 6.45 5.28
CA GLN A 234 -0.53 6.06 4.17
C GLN A 234 -1.03 4.79 3.49
N ALA A 235 -1.47 3.80 4.29
CA ALA A 235 -1.97 2.53 3.81
C ALA A 235 -2.98 1.92 4.79
N VAL A 236 -3.92 1.16 4.26
CA VAL A 236 -4.88 0.36 5.01
C VAL A 236 -4.80 -1.06 4.48
N TYR A 237 -4.59 -2.03 5.39
CA TYR A 237 -4.57 -3.45 5.08
C TYR A 237 -5.68 -4.14 5.85
N HIS A 238 -6.32 -5.12 5.23
CA HIS A 238 -7.41 -5.87 5.84
C HIS A 238 -7.48 -7.30 5.29
N ASN A 239 -8.12 -8.18 6.03
CA ASN A 239 -8.32 -9.56 5.62
C ASN A 239 -9.74 -9.86 5.11
N TRP A 240 -10.47 -8.84 4.70
CA TRP A 240 -11.76 -9.01 4.06
C TRP A 240 -11.60 -9.56 2.64
N ASP A 241 -12.34 -10.64 2.36
CA ASP A 241 -12.50 -11.22 1.04
C ASP A 241 -13.81 -10.66 0.44
N GLU A 242 -13.68 -9.75 -0.51
CA GLU A 242 -14.81 -9.00 -1.12
C GLU A 242 -15.59 -9.85 -2.14
#